data_5cfd6d18ec2d9b84d7341dcca2ee0098
#
_entry.id   5cfd6d18ec2d9b84d7341dcca2ee0098
#
_cell.length_a   1.000
_cell.length_b   1.000
_cell.length_c   1.000
_cell.angle_alpha   90.00
_cell.angle_beta   90.00
_cell.angle_gamma   90.00
#
_symmetry.space_group_name_H-M   'P 1'
#
loop_
_entity.id
_entity.type
_entity.pdbx_description
1 polymer ?
#
loop_
_entity_poly.entity_id
_entity_poly.type
_entity_poly.pdbx_seq_one_letter_code
_entity_poly.pdbx_strand_id
1 'polypeptide(L)'
;LGTILHMMQGTPYIYEGEELGMTNAHFESIDEYKDVEALDIFRDFTERKGFSEKDTLELLGLKSRDNARTPMQWDNTVNAGFTEGTPWIGVNKNCKEINVEQCLADQDSIFYYYQKLIQLRHEMPIITDGVYELLDKENESVYAYLRKGEKETLLVVGNFTDKTINYHIEEKVQAKKSRLLISNYNAAETFERDLSLEPYGACVYLLEAEKLRK
;
A
#
# COMPACT_ATOMS: atom_id res chain seq x y z
N LEU A 1 -2.22 -2.14 0.89
CA LEU A 1 -1.26 -2.19 2.02
C LEU A 1 -1.41 -0.96 2.90
N GLY A 2 -1.32 0.27 2.35
CA GLY A 2 -1.42 1.52 3.11
C GLY A 2 -2.62 1.57 4.05
N THR A 3 -3.82 1.19 3.58
CA THR A 3 -5.04 1.13 4.39
C THR A 3 -4.86 0.24 5.63
N ILE A 4 -4.38 -0.98 5.40
CA ILE A 4 -4.19 -1.97 6.46
C ILE A 4 -3.20 -1.46 7.52
N LEU A 5 -2.07 -0.89 7.10
CA LEU A 5 -1.03 -0.39 8.01
C LEU A 5 -1.50 0.84 8.79
N HIS A 6 -2.14 1.80 8.14
CA HIS A 6 -2.57 3.04 8.79
C HIS A 6 -3.71 2.83 9.81
N MET A 7 -4.48 1.77 9.68
CA MET A 7 -5.56 1.44 10.64
C MET A 7 -5.07 0.58 11.82
N MET A 8 -3.79 0.20 11.86
CA MET A 8 -3.20 -0.52 13.00
C MET A 8 -2.70 0.44 14.09
N GLN A 9 -2.51 -0.10 15.30
CA GLN A 9 -1.80 0.56 16.39
C GLN A 9 -0.31 0.72 16.02
N GLY A 10 0.35 1.68 16.64
CA GLY A 10 1.77 1.99 16.41
C GLY A 10 1.94 3.17 15.47
N THR A 11 3.16 3.48 15.11
CA THR A 11 3.52 4.59 14.24
C THR A 11 3.71 4.07 12.81
N PRO A 12 2.86 4.45 11.85
CA PRO A 12 3.08 4.10 10.45
C PRO A 12 4.24 4.93 9.92
N TYR A 13 5.09 4.30 9.14
CA TYR A 13 6.13 4.96 8.37
C TYR A 13 5.73 4.91 6.91
N ILE A 14 5.80 6.05 6.24
CA ILE A 14 5.59 6.18 4.80
C ILE A 14 6.97 6.35 4.18
N TYR A 15 7.36 5.42 3.32
CA TYR A 15 8.60 5.55 2.58
C TYR A 15 8.40 6.51 1.41
N GLU A 16 9.37 7.41 1.16
CA GLU A 16 9.27 8.41 0.09
C GLU A 16 8.96 7.79 -1.27
N GLY A 17 7.92 8.29 -1.93
CA GLY A 17 7.42 7.77 -3.20
C GLY A 17 6.30 6.72 -3.07
N GLU A 18 6.10 6.11 -1.89
CA GLU A 18 4.98 5.20 -1.64
C GLU A 18 3.63 5.91 -1.82
N GLU A 19 3.54 7.16 -1.34
CA GLU A 19 2.38 8.02 -1.46
C GLU A 19 2.08 8.48 -2.90
N LEU A 20 3.01 8.27 -3.82
CA LEU A 20 2.83 8.53 -5.25
C LEU A 20 2.52 7.26 -6.04
N GLY A 21 2.76 6.08 -5.44
CA GLY A 21 2.74 4.81 -6.13
C GLY A 21 3.99 4.58 -7.00
N MET A 22 5.15 5.12 -6.62
CA MET A 22 6.41 4.83 -7.30
C MET A 22 6.68 3.32 -7.30
N THR A 23 7.17 2.81 -8.42
CA THR A 23 7.42 1.39 -8.63
C THR A 23 8.91 1.10 -8.69
N ASN A 24 9.28 -0.18 -8.68
CA ASN A 24 10.64 -0.61 -8.94
C ASN A 24 11.15 -0.08 -10.29
N ALA A 25 12.40 0.34 -10.32
CA ALA A 25 13.08 0.68 -11.56
C ALA A 25 13.61 -0.61 -12.22
N HIS A 26 13.21 -0.84 -13.46
CA HIS A 26 13.72 -1.96 -14.24
C HIS A 26 14.89 -1.47 -15.09
N PHE A 27 16.10 -1.45 -14.51
CA PHE A 27 17.31 -1.09 -15.22
C PHE A 27 17.70 -2.14 -16.27
N GLU A 28 18.24 -1.68 -17.38
CA GLU A 28 18.55 -2.53 -18.55
C GLU A 28 20.01 -3.00 -18.58
N SER A 29 20.85 -2.40 -17.73
CA SER A 29 22.28 -2.73 -17.62
C SER A 29 22.69 -2.84 -16.17
N ILE A 30 23.66 -3.73 -15.89
CA ILE A 30 24.26 -3.85 -14.56
C ILE A 30 25.01 -2.57 -14.14
N ASP A 31 25.46 -1.76 -15.06
CA ASP A 31 26.16 -0.51 -14.79
C ASP A 31 25.26 0.55 -14.14
N GLU A 32 23.94 0.42 -14.27
CA GLU A 32 22.95 1.29 -13.64
C GLU A 32 22.77 0.98 -12.15
N TYR A 33 23.07 -0.24 -11.72
CA TYR A 33 23.01 -0.67 -10.32
C TYR A 33 24.21 -0.14 -9.53
N LYS A 34 24.00 0.24 -8.28
CA LYS A 34 25.02 0.74 -7.35
C LYS A 34 25.16 -0.12 -6.09
N ASP A 35 24.17 -0.97 -5.83
CA ASP A 35 24.17 -1.88 -4.69
C ASP A 35 25.21 -2.99 -4.91
N VAL A 36 26.15 -3.11 -3.99
CA VAL A 36 27.20 -4.16 -4.02
C VAL A 36 26.58 -5.56 -4.07
N GLU A 37 25.48 -5.79 -3.34
CA GLU A 37 24.78 -7.08 -3.37
C GLU A 37 24.21 -7.38 -4.77
N ALA A 38 23.65 -6.37 -5.46
CA ALA A 38 23.17 -6.55 -6.82
C ALA A 38 24.30 -6.90 -7.80
N LEU A 39 25.45 -6.24 -7.67
CA LEU A 39 26.64 -6.52 -8.49
C LEU A 39 27.19 -7.93 -8.23
N ASP A 40 27.23 -8.37 -6.97
CA ASP A 40 27.70 -9.71 -6.60
C ASP A 40 26.71 -10.79 -7.06
N ILE A 41 25.40 -10.58 -6.92
CA ILE A 41 24.37 -11.49 -7.44
C ILE A 41 24.49 -11.61 -8.95
N PHE A 42 24.63 -10.50 -9.66
CA PHE A 42 24.76 -10.52 -11.11
C PHE A 42 25.95 -11.37 -11.56
N ARG A 43 27.13 -11.14 -10.96
CA ARG A 43 28.34 -11.92 -11.25
C ARG A 43 28.16 -13.41 -10.93
N ASP A 44 27.63 -13.75 -9.77
CA ASP A 44 27.45 -15.15 -9.35
C ASP A 44 26.46 -15.88 -10.27
N PHE A 45 25.37 -15.22 -10.64
CA PHE A 45 24.33 -15.85 -11.47
C PHE A 45 24.80 -16.03 -12.92
N THR A 46 25.44 -15.02 -13.51
CA THR A 46 25.91 -15.10 -14.90
C THR A 46 27.16 -15.97 -15.05
N GLU A 47 28.17 -15.82 -14.20
CA GLU A 47 29.46 -16.51 -14.37
C GLU A 47 29.47 -17.93 -13.77
N ARG A 48 28.70 -18.18 -12.67
CA ARG A 48 28.78 -19.45 -11.94
C ARG A 48 27.55 -20.32 -12.09
N LYS A 49 26.38 -19.72 -12.13
CA LYS A 49 25.11 -20.46 -12.19
C LYS A 49 24.53 -20.59 -13.60
N GLY A 50 25.12 -19.91 -14.58
CA GLY A 50 24.74 -20.04 -16.00
C GLY A 50 23.40 -19.36 -16.36
N PHE A 51 22.91 -18.42 -15.55
CA PHE A 51 21.76 -17.58 -15.92
C PHE A 51 22.16 -16.60 -17.03
N SER A 52 21.19 -16.23 -17.87
CA SER A 52 21.44 -15.15 -18.80
C SER A 52 21.50 -13.78 -18.08
N GLU A 53 22.24 -12.83 -18.67
CA GLU A 53 22.25 -11.46 -18.14
C GLU A 53 20.84 -10.88 -18.05
N LYS A 54 20.01 -11.13 -19.07
CA LYS A 54 18.64 -10.67 -19.12
C LYS A 54 17.82 -11.21 -17.91
N ASP A 55 17.82 -12.52 -17.70
CA ASP A 55 17.06 -13.12 -16.60
C ASP A 55 17.56 -12.62 -15.24
N THR A 56 18.87 -12.39 -15.12
CA THR A 56 19.46 -11.85 -13.89
C THR A 56 19.05 -10.40 -13.65
N LEU A 57 19.02 -9.56 -14.69
CA LEU A 57 18.54 -8.18 -14.58
C LEU A 57 17.06 -8.13 -14.23
N GLU A 58 16.24 -9.02 -14.78
CA GLU A 58 14.82 -9.13 -14.39
C GLU A 58 14.68 -9.46 -12.90
N LEU A 59 15.47 -10.40 -12.37
CA LEU A 59 15.47 -10.72 -10.92
C LEU A 59 15.93 -9.53 -10.07
N LEU A 60 16.97 -8.81 -10.48
CA LEU A 60 17.45 -7.61 -9.78
C LEU A 60 16.40 -6.50 -9.83
N GLY A 61 15.70 -6.32 -10.93
CA GLY A 61 14.58 -5.39 -11.06
C GLY A 61 13.46 -5.65 -10.05
N LEU A 62 13.29 -6.90 -9.60
CA LEU A 62 12.30 -7.26 -8.57
C LEU A 62 12.80 -7.10 -7.14
N LYS A 63 14.10 -7.27 -6.88
CA LYS A 63 14.62 -7.50 -5.53
C LYS A 63 15.73 -6.55 -5.07
N SER A 64 16.39 -5.82 -5.98
CA SER A 64 17.50 -4.94 -5.61
C SER A 64 17.05 -3.81 -4.68
N ARG A 65 17.89 -3.51 -3.69
CA ARG A 65 17.70 -2.35 -2.81
C ARG A 65 17.77 -1.02 -3.56
N ASP A 66 18.37 -0.98 -4.74
CA ASP A 66 18.44 0.23 -5.55
C ASP A 66 17.05 0.70 -6.03
N ASN A 67 16.06 -0.19 -6.10
CA ASN A 67 14.67 0.18 -6.37
C ASN A 67 14.13 1.20 -5.35
N ALA A 68 14.54 1.09 -4.09
CA ALA A 68 14.14 2.01 -3.01
C ALA A 68 15.06 3.24 -2.89
N ARG A 69 16.03 3.43 -3.81
CA ARG A 69 17.02 4.53 -3.77
C ARG A 69 16.98 5.39 -5.01
N THR A 70 16.02 5.14 -5.91
CA THR A 70 15.81 5.99 -7.08
C THR A 70 15.41 7.39 -6.64
N PRO A 71 15.77 8.43 -7.41
CA PRO A 71 15.36 9.80 -7.10
C PRO A 71 13.85 9.96 -6.99
N MET A 72 13.41 10.81 -6.07
CA MET A 72 12.01 11.23 -5.97
C MET A 72 11.56 11.85 -7.28
N GLN A 73 10.38 11.47 -7.74
CA GLN A 73 9.81 11.93 -9.00
C GLN A 73 8.90 13.14 -8.74
N TRP A 74 9.46 14.35 -8.92
CA TRP A 74 8.72 15.60 -8.66
C TRP A 74 7.84 16.01 -9.83
N ASP A 75 8.36 15.90 -11.06
CA ASP A 75 7.68 16.30 -12.29
C ASP A 75 8.15 15.47 -13.50
N ASN A 76 7.74 15.87 -14.70
CA ASN A 76 8.11 15.22 -15.95
C ASN A 76 9.33 15.83 -16.66
N THR A 77 10.07 16.73 -16.00
CA THR A 77 11.27 17.38 -16.54
C THR A 77 12.51 16.48 -16.44
N VAL A 78 13.65 17.00 -16.83
CA VAL A 78 14.95 16.29 -16.77
C VAL A 78 15.20 15.83 -15.33
N ASN A 79 15.61 14.57 -15.18
CA ASN A 79 15.82 13.91 -13.89
C ASN A 79 14.59 13.99 -12.96
N ALA A 80 13.38 14.05 -13.51
CA ALA A 80 12.13 14.18 -12.78
C ALA A 80 12.11 15.38 -11.79
N GLY A 81 12.73 16.49 -12.15
CA GLY A 81 12.86 17.66 -11.29
C GLY A 81 13.73 17.47 -10.05
N PHE A 82 14.37 16.31 -9.90
CA PHE A 82 15.16 15.98 -8.71
C PHE A 82 16.51 16.73 -8.66
N THR A 83 17.20 16.84 -9.79
CA THR A 83 18.52 17.50 -9.88
C THR A 83 18.81 17.98 -11.30
N GLU A 84 19.58 19.07 -11.40
CA GLU A 84 20.16 19.55 -12.66
C GLU A 84 21.42 18.78 -13.06
N GLY A 85 22.05 18.08 -12.11
CA GLY A 85 23.24 17.25 -12.33
C GLY A 85 22.93 15.83 -12.73
N THR A 86 23.94 14.94 -12.69
CA THR A 86 23.76 13.50 -12.88
C THR A 86 23.39 12.86 -11.55
N PRO A 87 22.20 12.24 -11.41
CA PRO A 87 21.83 11.56 -10.17
C PRO A 87 22.70 10.33 -9.95
N TRP A 88 22.92 9.96 -8.68
CA TRP A 88 23.72 8.80 -8.31
C TRP A 88 23.15 7.48 -8.85
N ILE A 89 21.85 7.29 -8.72
CA ILE A 89 21.05 6.22 -9.35
C ILE A 89 20.11 6.88 -10.36
N GLY A 90 19.92 6.26 -11.50
CA GLY A 90 19.04 6.79 -12.55
C GLY A 90 17.58 6.93 -12.10
N VAL A 91 16.89 7.91 -12.64
CA VAL A 91 15.44 8.09 -12.42
C VAL A 91 14.68 6.97 -13.11
N ASN A 92 13.61 6.49 -12.49
CA ASN A 92 12.73 5.50 -13.11
C ASN A 92 12.07 6.09 -14.37
N LYS A 93 12.00 5.31 -15.44
CA LYS A 93 11.47 5.72 -16.74
C LYS A 93 10.01 6.15 -16.71
N ASN A 94 9.26 5.70 -15.70
CA ASN A 94 7.83 6.04 -15.52
C ASN A 94 7.59 7.41 -14.86
N CYS A 95 8.63 8.21 -14.61
CA CYS A 95 8.49 9.52 -14.00
C CYS A 95 7.60 10.50 -14.78
N LYS A 96 7.36 10.23 -16.07
CA LYS A 96 6.43 11.02 -16.89
C LYS A 96 4.96 10.80 -16.51
N GLU A 97 4.65 9.66 -15.90
CA GLU A 97 3.29 9.24 -15.54
C GLU A 97 3.08 9.25 -14.02
N ILE A 98 4.12 8.88 -13.27
CA ILE A 98 4.08 8.82 -11.80
C ILE A 98 5.01 9.87 -11.24
N ASN A 99 4.47 10.99 -10.78
CA ASN A 99 5.22 12.08 -10.15
C ASN A 99 4.31 12.95 -9.28
N VAL A 100 4.91 13.80 -8.46
CA VAL A 100 4.18 14.70 -7.54
C VAL A 100 3.22 15.62 -8.28
N GLU A 101 3.65 16.24 -9.41
CA GLU A 101 2.82 17.16 -10.17
C GLU A 101 1.53 16.48 -10.66
N GLN A 102 1.63 15.28 -11.21
CA GLN A 102 0.48 14.49 -11.66
C GLN A 102 -0.43 14.07 -10.49
N CYS A 103 0.15 13.60 -9.39
CA CYS A 103 -0.60 13.21 -8.21
C CYS A 103 -1.37 14.37 -7.59
N LEU A 104 -0.80 15.58 -7.58
CA LEU A 104 -1.49 16.78 -7.07
C LEU A 104 -2.59 17.26 -8.01
N ALA A 105 -2.51 16.99 -9.30
CA ALA A 105 -3.52 17.33 -10.28
C ALA A 105 -4.74 16.41 -10.25
N ASP A 106 -4.59 15.19 -9.75
CA ASP A 106 -5.63 14.16 -9.69
C ASP A 106 -6.12 13.93 -8.25
N GLN A 107 -7.36 14.31 -7.96
CA GLN A 107 -7.97 14.16 -6.62
C GLN A 107 -8.20 12.70 -6.22
N ASP A 108 -8.21 11.78 -7.17
CA ASP A 108 -8.36 10.33 -6.94
C ASP A 108 -7.00 9.62 -6.84
N SER A 109 -5.88 10.37 -6.86
CA SER A 109 -4.53 9.82 -6.77
C SER A 109 -4.24 9.14 -5.44
N ILE A 110 -3.21 8.29 -5.45
CA ILE A 110 -2.66 7.63 -4.26
C ILE A 110 -2.26 8.68 -3.20
N PHE A 111 -1.74 9.84 -3.61
CA PHE A 111 -1.37 10.93 -2.70
C PHE A 111 -2.55 11.39 -1.83
N TYR A 112 -3.70 11.69 -2.41
CA TYR A 112 -4.88 12.12 -1.65
C TYR A 112 -5.47 10.98 -0.83
N TYR A 113 -5.32 9.74 -1.28
CA TYR A 113 -5.69 8.57 -0.50
C TYR A 113 -4.85 8.46 0.78
N TYR A 114 -3.52 8.62 0.69
CA TYR A 114 -2.63 8.66 1.86
C TYR A 114 -2.91 9.86 2.77
N GLN A 115 -3.17 11.03 2.20
CA GLN A 115 -3.58 12.20 2.96
C GLN A 115 -4.84 11.90 3.81
N LYS A 116 -5.82 11.20 3.21
CA LYS A 116 -7.04 10.79 3.93
C LYS A 116 -6.76 9.76 5.02
N LEU A 117 -5.88 8.80 4.79
CA LEU A 117 -5.46 7.83 5.82
C LEU A 117 -4.81 8.53 7.01
N ILE A 118 -3.92 9.48 6.78
CA ILE A 118 -3.27 10.29 7.81
C ILE A 118 -4.31 11.12 8.58
N GLN A 119 -5.22 11.78 7.87
CA GLN A 119 -6.30 12.56 8.48
C GLN A 119 -7.16 11.69 9.42
N LEU A 120 -7.64 10.53 8.95
CA LEU A 120 -8.43 9.62 9.78
C LEU A 120 -7.69 9.21 11.04
N ARG A 121 -6.39 8.96 10.93
CA ARG A 121 -5.57 8.57 12.06
C ARG A 121 -5.42 9.68 13.10
N HIS A 122 -5.37 10.94 12.69
CA HIS A 122 -5.36 12.10 13.61
C HIS A 122 -6.73 12.37 14.24
N GLU A 123 -7.80 12.15 13.51
CA GLU A 123 -9.16 12.48 13.95
C GLU A 123 -9.81 11.37 14.79
N MET A 124 -9.35 10.12 14.66
CA MET A 124 -10.01 8.95 15.23
C MET A 124 -9.10 8.17 16.19
N PRO A 125 -9.15 8.48 17.51
CA PRO A 125 -8.32 7.77 18.51
C PRO A 125 -8.52 6.26 18.53
N ILE A 126 -9.67 5.75 18.08
CA ILE A 126 -9.94 4.31 18.00
C ILE A 126 -8.92 3.58 17.11
N ILE A 127 -8.30 4.24 16.13
CA ILE A 127 -7.27 3.66 15.29
C ILE A 127 -6.02 3.32 16.11
N THR A 128 -5.64 4.19 17.05
CA THR A 128 -4.45 4.02 17.89
C THR A 128 -4.75 3.26 19.19
N ASP A 129 -5.90 3.53 19.82
CA ASP A 129 -6.22 3.08 21.17
C ASP A 129 -7.13 1.86 21.21
N GLY A 130 -7.87 1.58 20.12
CA GLY A 130 -8.80 0.45 20.06
C GLY A 130 -8.08 -0.90 20.21
N VAL A 131 -8.75 -1.87 20.80
CA VAL A 131 -8.22 -3.23 20.96
C VAL A 131 -8.25 -3.95 19.60
N TYR A 132 -7.12 -4.52 19.21
CA TYR A 132 -7.00 -5.31 17.98
C TYR A 132 -7.63 -6.70 18.14
N GLU A 133 -8.40 -7.12 17.15
CA GLU A 133 -8.89 -8.50 17.03
C GLU A 133 -8.82 -8.95 15.57
N LEU A 134 -8.05 -9.99 15.30
CA LEU A 134 -7.98 -10.62 13.98
C LEU A 134 -9.25 -11.40 13.70
N LEU A 135 -9.81 -11.26 12.52
CA LEU A 135 -10.90 -12.07 11.98
C LEU A 135 -10.33 -13.09 11.00
N ASP A 136 -10.99 -14.27 10.94
CA ASP A 136 -10.71 -15.30 9.92
C ASP A 136 -9.21 -15.57 9.69
N LYS A 137 -8.52 -15.92 10.76
CA LYS A 137 -7.05 -16.06 10.81
C LYS A 137 -6.45 -17.07 9.82
N GLU A 138 -7.27 -18.03 9.33
CA GLU A 138 -6.86 -19.05 8.38
C GLU A 138 -7.07 -18.63 6.91
N ASN A 139 -7.61 -17.43 6.67
CA ASN A 139 -7.85 -16.93 5.32
C ASN A 139 -6.56 -16.41 4.69
N GLU A 140 -6.12 -17.04 3.61
CA GLU A 140 -4.88 -16.70 2.90
C GLU A 140 -5.06 -15.55 1.88
N SER A 141 -6.28 -15.15 1.62
CA SER A 141 -6.64 -14.19 0.57
C SER A 141 -7.09 -12.84 1.11
N VAL A 142 -7.81 -12.85 2.24
CA VAL A 142 -8.39 -11.66 2.86
C VAL A 142 -7.77 -11.46 4.24
N TYR A 143 -7.29 -10.26 4.50
CA TYR A 143 -6.86 -9.85 5.82
C TYR A 143 -7.91 -8.92 6.42
N ALA A 144 -8.58 -9.38 7.47
CA ALA A 144 -9.64 -8.65 8.13
C ALA A 144 -9.40 -8.56 9.63
N TYR A 145 -9.63 -7.39 10.21
CA TYR A 145 -9.51 -7.20 11.66
C TYR A 145 -10.40 -6.09 12.17
N LEU A 146 -10.58 -6.08 13.48
CA LEU A 146 -11.30 -5.05 14.22
C LEU A 146 -10.33 -4.19 15.04
N ARG A 147 -10.70 -2.91 15.19
CA ARG A 147 -10.22 -2.03 16.26
C ARG A 147 -11.40 -1.72 17.16
N LYS A 148 -11.43 -2.29 18.36
CA LYS A 148 -12.56 -2.18 19.29
C LYS A 148 -12.33 -1.06 20.29
N GLY A 149 -13.20 -0.06 20.27
CA GLY A 149 -13.33 0.95 21.31
C GLY A 149 -14.53 0.68 22.22
N GLU A 150 -14.82 1.59 23.15
CA GLU A 150 -15.94 1.45 24.09
C GLU A 150 -17.33 1.54 23.42
N LYS A 151 -17.47 2.36 22.40
CA LYS A 151 -18.75 2.68 21.73
C LYS A 151 -18.76 2.37 20.25
N GLU A 152 -17.61 2.26 19.68
CA GLU A 152 -17.38 2.14 18.24
C GLU A 152 -16.38 1.02 17.97
N THR A 153 -16.47 0.44 16.80
CA THR A 153 -15.52 -0.54 16.30
C THR A 153 -15.16 -0.19 14.86
N LEU A 154 -13.89 -0.19 14.52
CA LEU A 154 -13.48 -0.18 13.12
C LEU A 154 -13.42 -1.62 12.62
N LEU A 155 -14.01 -1.86 11.47
CA LEU A 155 -13.80 -3.06 10.66
C LEU A 155 -12.89 -2.67 9.50
N VAL A 156 -11.76 -3.33 9.39
CA VAL A 156 -10.78 -3.14 8.33
C VAL A 156 -10.66 -4.43 7.54
N VAL A 157 -10.84 -4.36 6.23
CA VAL A 157 -10.82 -5.53 5.35
C VAL A 157 -9.97 -5.22 4.13
N GLY A 158 -9.10 -6.14 3.74
CA GLY A 158 -8.28 -6.03 2.53
C GLY A 158 -8.15 -7.36 1.80
N ASN A 159 -8.35 -7.33 0.50
CA ASN A 159 -8.11 -8.44 -0.42
C ASN A 159 -6.66 -8.37 -0.93
N PHE A 160 -5.88 -9.42 -0.70
CA PHE A 160 -4.47 -9.51 -1.10
C PHE A 160 -4.26 -10.31 -2.40
N THR A 161 -5.32 -10.49 -3.16
CA THR A 161 -5.26 -11.23 -4.42
C THR A 161 -5.62 -10.34 -5.63
N ASP A 162 -5.28 -10.83 -6.81
CA ASP A 162 -5.63 -10.25 -8.11
C ASP A 162 -7.03 -10.66 -8.62
N LYS A 163 -7.87 -11.21 -7.71
CA LYS A 163 -9.23 -11.69 -8.03
C LYS A 163 -10.26 -11.00 -7.15
N THR A 164 -11.47 -10.85 -7.67
CA THR A 164 -12.62 -10.46 -6.87
C THR A 164 -12.99 -11.59 -5.89
N ILE A 165 -13.15 -11.24 -4.61
CA ILE A 165 -13.50 -12.17 -3.55
C ILE A 165 -14.80 -11.75 -2.88
N ASN A 166 -15.75 -12.68 -2.77
CA ASN A 166 -16.91 -12.51 -1.90
C ASN A 166 -16.53 -12.97 -0.50
N TYR A 167 -16.44 -12.05 0.43
CA TYR A 167 -16.00 -12.29 1.80
C TYR A 167 -17.16 -12.14 2.78
N HIS A 168 -17.46 -13.19 3.54
CA HIS A 168 -18.50 -13.20 4.56
C HIS A 168 -17.91 -12.81 5.91
N ILE A 169 -18.40 -11.74 6.51
CA ILE A 169 -18.00 -11.27 7.84
C ILE A 169 -18.68 -12.11 8.92
N GLU A 170 -17.91 -12.59 9.87
CA GLU A 170 -18.37 -13.44 10.98
C GLU A 170 -19.57 -12.82 11.74
N GLU A 171 -20.52 -13.67 12.17
CA GLU A 171 -21.76 -13.29 12.87
C GLU A 171 -21.53 -12.46 14.15
N LYS A 172 -20.36 -12.63 14.79
CA LYS A 172 -20.00 -11.86 15.99
C LYS A 172 -19.80 -10.36 15.73
N VAL A 173 -19.54 -9.97 14.47
CA VAL A 173 -19.42 -8.56 14.07
C VAL A 173 -20.82 -8.01 13.85
N GLN A 174 -21.28 -7.16 14.75
CA GLN A 174 -22.60 -6.56 14.71
C GLN A 174 -22.50 -5.05 14.72
N ALA A 175 -23.39 -4.38 13.99
CA ALA A 175 -23.49 -2.93 13.97
C ALA A 175 -24.95 -2.50 13.91
N LYS A 176 -25.32 -1.50 14.70
CA LYS A 176 -26.63 -0.84 14.60
C LYS A 176 -26.63 0.24 13.51
N LYS A 177 -25.51 0.91 13.38
CA LYS A 177 -25.22 1.86 12.33
C LYS A 177 -23.79 1.65 11.86
N SER A 178 -23.55 1.96 10.62
CA SER A 178 -22.23 1.88 10.01
C SER A 178 -22.05 2.96 8.99
N ARG A 179 -20.81 3.32 8.72
CA ARG A 179 -20.45 4.19 7.61
C ARG A 179 -19.09 3.80 7.06
N LEU A 180 -18.94 3.89 5.76
CA LEU A 180 -17.67 3.77 5.09
C LEU A 180 -16.79 4.98 5.44
N LEU A 181 -15.54 4.74 5.84
CA LEU A 181 -14.56 5.79 6.11
C LEU A 181 -13.65 6.04 4.92
N ILE A 182 -13.19 4.96 4.33
CA ILE A 182 -12.27 4.98 3.18
C ILE A 182 -12.32 3.63 2.45
N SER A 183 -12.21 3.68 1.13
CA SER A 183 -12.02 2.52 0.26
C SER A 183 -11.22 2.93 -0.98
N ASN A 184 -10.46 2.01 -1.57
CA ASN A 184 -9.78 2.22 -2.85
C ASN A 184 -10.57 1.65 -4.04
N TYR A 185 -11.81 1.27 -3.83
CA TYR A 185 -12.76 0.83 -4.85
C TYR A 185 -14.17 1.31 -4.49
N ASN A 186 -15.15 1.07 -5.35
CA ASN A 186 -16.54 1.46 -5.10
C ASN A 186 -17.22 0.50 -4.11
N ALA A 187 -16.91 0.66 -2.82
CA ALA A 187 -17.53 -0.11 -1.75
C ALA A 187 -18.88 0.47 -1.33
N ALA A 188 -19.74 -0.35 -0.75
CA ALA A 188 -21.03 0.10 -0.20
C ALA A 188 -20.82 1.12 0.93
N GLU A 189 -21.64 2.17 0.98
CA GLU A 189 -21.57 3.22 2.02
C GLU A 189 -21.86 2.71 3.44
N THR A 190 -22.62 1.64 3.55
CA THR A 190 -22.96 0.99 4.81
C THR A 190 -22.42 -0.44 4.82
N PHE A 191 -22.05 -0.89 6.01
CA PHE A 191 -21.58 -2.25 6.22
C PHE A 191 -22.67 -3.27 5.86
N GLU A 192 -22.29 -4.19 5.02
CA GLU A 192 -23.02 -5.40 4.70
C GLU A 192 -22.17 -6.61 5.11
N ARG A 193 -22.82 -7.70 5.48
CA ARG A 193 -22.12 -8.88 5.97
C ARG A 193 -21.35 -9.61 4.85
N ASP A 194 -21.90 -9.59 3.66
CA ASP A 194 -21.28 -10.15 2.48
C ASP A 194 -20.65 -9.03 1.64
N LEU A 195 -19.34 -8.95 1.67
CA LEU A 195 -18.57 -7.93 0.96
C LEU A 195 -18.02 -8.50 -0.35
N SER A 196 -18.30 -7.81 -1.45
CA SER A 196 -17.58 -8.04 -2.70
C SER A 196 -16.32 -7.18 -2.70
N LEU A 197 -15.16 -7.81 -2.60
CA LEU A 197 -13.86 -7.16 -2.56
C LEU A 197 -13.22 -7.24 -3.94
N GLU A 198 -12.96 -6.10 -4.57
CA GLU A 198 -12.24 -6.07 -5.84
C GLU A 198 -10.78 -6.52 -5.68
N PRO A 199 -10.06 -6.84 -6.77
CA PRO A 199 -8.64 -7.16 -6.72
C PRO A 199 -7.86 -6.07 -5.97
N TYR A 200 -7.09 -6.48 -4.94
CA TYR A 200 -6.35 -5.57 -4.06
C TYR A 200 -7.22 -4.49 -3.41
N GLY A 201 -8.54 -4.72 -3.33
CA GLY A 201 -9.50 -3.82 -2.70
C GLY A 201 -9.34 -3.81 -1.18
N ALA A 202 -9.45 -2.62 -0.59
CA ALA A 202 -9.50 -2.45 0.86
C ALA A 202 -10.57 -1.44 1.24
N CYS A 203 -11.27 -1.71 2.34
CA CYS A 203 -12.28 -0.82 2.89
C CYS A 203 -12.23 -0.77 4.42
N VAL A 204 -12.66 0.35 4.97
CA VAL A 204 -12.74 0.57 6.41
C VAL A 204 -14.11 1.11 6.77
N TYR A 205 -14.79 0.39 7.65
CA TYR A 205 -16.09 0.80 8.19
C TYR A 205 -15.97 1.18 9.66
N LEU A 206 -16.64 2.26 10.03
CA LEU A 206 -16.95 2.56 11.43
C LEU A 206 -18.29 1.94 11.77
N LEU A 207 -18.29 1.08 12.79
CA LEU A 207 -19.46 0.37 13.31
C LEU A 207 -19.82 0.93 14.69
N GLU A 208 -21.07 1.40 14.86
CA GLU A 208 -21.60 1.82 16.16
C GLU A 208 -22.25 0.63 16.87
N ALA A 209 -21.81 0.33 18.08
CA ALA A 209 -22.38 -0.73 18.89
C ALA A 209 -23.81 -0.38 19.35
N GLU A 210 -24.61 -1.42 19.61
CA GLU A 210 -25.87 -1.25 20.33
C GLU A 210 -25.57 -0.76 21.76
N LYS A 211 -26.17 0.37 22.17
CA LYS A 211 -26.11 0.76 23.59
C LYS A 211 -26.75 -0.36 24.39
N LEU A 212 -25.97 -1.12 25.13
CA LEU A 212 -26.53 -1.96 26.17
C LEU A 212 -27.36 -1.07 27.09
N ARG A 213 -28.70 -1.20 27.04
CA ARG A 213 -29.56 -0.58 28.04
C ARG A 213 -29.18 -1.23 29.37
N LYS A 214 -28.59 -0.42 30.26
CA LYS A 214 -28.38 -0.77 31.66
C LYS A 214 -29.71 -0.98 32.33
#